data_0539e827cb121b7655b71042b1f89f83
#
_entry.id   0539e827cb121b7655b71042b1f89f83
#
_cell.length_a   1.000
_cell.length_b   1.000
_cell.length_c   1.000
_cell.angle_alpha   90.00
_cell.angle_beta   90.00
_cell.angle_gamma   90.00
#
_symmetry.space_group_name_H-M   'P 1'
#
loop_
_entity.id
_entity.type
_entity.pdbx_description
1 polymer ?
#
loop_
_entity_poly.entity_id
_entity_poly.type
_entity_poly.pdbx_seq_one_letter_code
_entity_poly.pdbx_strand_id
1 'polypeptide(L)'
;MSWFWVFVGFCLLIILHEAGHFFAAKATGMRVERFFLFFGPTIWSVKRGETEYGVKAIPLGGYVKITGMNPEEEVPPEHEANAYFRKPVWKRIVVVAAGPAVNIVLAFAILFGVYWVNGRPEVDQRVGSVQPGMPAAKVLQPGDRIVAIDGKRFPQASASERLERFAKTVGSHECAGKQVDGCVASTPVKIEIERNGATKTFSVYPHYDKEAERALIGFSYGQKMATLGAGAAASEAGDAIWEVASGTFHVFTHLFEEEQRKQVSGVVGISDVGHQVIEKGLERALLLLAFVSLSLGLVNLLPILPLDGGHIFWALVEKLRGRPVSLRVMERATMVGIAVVLMFFFLGLSNDIGRITGEGFEVR
;
A
#
# COMPACT_ATOMS: atom_id res chain seq x y z
N MET A 1 -5.49 15.34 17.79
CA MET A 1 -4.71 14.18 18.32
C MET A 1 -4.29 13.17 17.24
N SER A 2 -5.08 12.92 16.22
CA SER A 2 -4.78 11.94 15.15
C SER A 2 -3.49 12.22 14.36
N TRP A 3 -3.18 13.47 14.03
CA TRP A 3 -1.92 13.86 13.36
C TRP A 3 -0.65 13.50 14.14
N PHE A 4 -0.71 13.59 15.48
CA PHE A 4 0.39 13.16 16.33
C PHE A 4 0.67 11.67 16.18
N TRP A 5 -0.36 10.84 16.18
CA TRP A 5 -0.20 9.39 16.03
C TRP A 5 0.26 8.97 14.62
N VAL A 6 -0.18 9.69 13.56
CA VAL A 6 0.36 9.51 12.20
C VAL A 6 1.87 9.77 12.20
N PHE A 7 2.29 10.89 12.79
CA PHE A 7 3.70 11.24 12.87
C PHE A 7 4.52 10.23 13.68
N VAL A 8 4.02 9.79 14.84
CA VAL A 8 4.67 8.76 15.67
C VAL A 8 4.79 7.44 14.92
N GLY A 9 3.73 7.00 14.23
CA GLY A 9 3.75 5.79 13.41
C GLY A 9 4.81 5.87 12.31
N PHE A 10 4.87 6.99 11.60
CA PHE A 10 5.88 7.22 10.56
C PHE A 10 7.31 7.21 11.12
N CYS A 11 7.56 7.89 12.25
CA CYS A 11 8.86 7.85 12.93
C CYS A 11 9.24 6.41 13.34
N LEU A 12 8.30 5.65 13.85
CA LEU A 12 8.53 4.25 14.23
C LEU A 12 8.94 3.40 13.02
N LEU A 13 8.26 3.55 11.89
CA LEU A 13 8.60 2.82 10.65
C LEU A 13 10.03 3.13 10.19
N ILE A 14 10.42 4.41 10.23
CA ILE A 14 11.78 4.83 9.87
C ILE A 14 12.80 4.25 10.82
N ILE A 15 12.58 4.34 12.14
CA ILE A 15 13.49 3.79 13.14
C ILE A 15 13.70 2.29 12.94
N LEU A 16 12.62 1.54 12.68
CA LEU A 16 12.69 0.11 12.45
C LEU A 16 13.41 -0.24 11.15
N HIS A 17 13.20 0.55 10.09
CA HIS A 17 13.93 0.42 8.84
C HIS A 17 15.44 0.61 9.05
N GLU A 18 15.84 1.71 9.66
CA GLU A 18 17.25 2.00 9.96
C GLU A 18 17.85 0.96 10.93
N ALA A 19 17.05 0.48 11.88
CA ALA A 19 17.48 -0.59 12.79
C ALA A 19 17.78 -1.89 12.03
N GLY A 20 17.06 -2.18 10.94
CA GLY A 20 17.37 -3.30 10.05
C GLY A 20 18.80 -3.22 9.51
N HIS A 21 19.17 -2.09 8.92
CA HIS A 21 20.54 -1.83 8.44
C HIS A 21 21.57 -1.93 9.56
N PHE A 22 21.27 -1.30 10.70
CA PHE A 22 22.15 -1.27 11.86
C PHE A 22 22.48 -2.66 12.39
N PHE A 23 21.47 -3.48 12.67
CA PHE A 23 21.68 -4.82 13.20
C PHE A 23 22.36 -5.74 12.19
N ALA A 24 21.99 -5.65 10.91
CA ALA A 24 22.63 -6.43 9.86
C ALA A 24 24.11 -6.03 9.67
N ALA A 25 24.44 -4.74 9.74
CA ALA A 25 25.83 -4.25 9.68
C ALA A 25 26.67 -4.81 10.84
N LYS A 26 26.15 -4.73 12.06
CA LYS A 26 26.79 -5.31 13.25
C LYS A 26 26.97 -6.82 13.13
N ALA A 27 25.92 -7.55 12.72
CA ALA A 27 25.96 -9.02 12.58
C ALA A 27 26.96 -9.47 11.49
N THR A 28 27.17 -8.66 10.46
CA THR A 28 28.14 -8.95 9.37
C THR A 28 29.56 -8.45 9.67
N GLY A 29 29.78 -7.86 10.85
CA GLY A 29 31.08 -7.36 11.31
C GLY A 29 31.50 -6.05 10.63
N MET A 30 30.53 -5.18 10.25
CA MET A 30 30.79 -3.82 9.80
C MET A 30 30.72 -2.84 10.96
N ARG A 31 31.56 -1.82 10.93
CA ARG A 31 31.56 -0.77 11.94
C ARG A 31 30.48 0.25 11.62
N VAL A 32 29.61 0.52 12.61
CA VAL A 32 28.57 1.55 12.51
C VAL A 32 28.98 2.72 13.38
N GLU A 33 29.17 3.87 12.75
CA GLU A 33 29.59 5.10 13.42
C GLU A 33 28.42 5.87 14.03
N ARG A 34 27.30 5.95 13.28
CA ARG A 34 26.15 6.74 13.70
C ARG A 34 24.85 6.03 13.39
N PHE A 35 23.91 6.17 14.31
CA PHE A 35 22.52 5.79 14.16
C PHE A 35 21.66 6.97 14.59
N PHE A 36 21.11 7.68 13.63
CA PHE A 36 20.39 8.91 13.87
C PHE A 36 18.99 8.86 13.31
N LEU A 37 18.03 9.33 14.10
CA LEU A 37 16.71 9.70 13.62
C LEU A 37 16.78 11.15 13.12
N PHE A 38 16.21 11.40 11.94
CA PHE A 38 16.13 12.71 11.29
C PHE A 38 17.45 13.25 10.74
N PHE A 39 17.39 14.41 10.08
CA PHE A 39 18.50 15.10 9.45
C PHE A 39 18.72 16.49 10.04
N GLY A 40 19.75 17.20 9.59
CA GLY A 40 20.07 18.56 10.00
C GLY A 40 20.89 18.65 11.30
N PRO A 41 20.77 19.74 12.09
CA PRO A 41 21.53 19.92 13.33
C PRO A 41 21.10 18.90 14.39
N THR A 42 22.07 18.43 15.19
CA THR A 42 21.82 17.46 16.27
C THR A 42 21.15 18.15 17.45
N ILE A 43 19.98 17.63 17.86
CA ILE A 43 19.29 18.08 19.07
C ILE A 43 19.87 17.36 20.29
N TRP A 44 20.09 16.06 20.17
CA TRP A 44 20.61 15.22 21.23
C TRP A 44 21.38 14.04 20.66
N SER A 45 22.49 13.67 21.27
CA SER A 45 23.21 12.44 20.95
C SER A 45 23.91 11.84 22.16
N VAL A 46 24.15 10.53 22.10
CA VAL A 46 24.90 9.77 23.09
C VAL A 46 25.80 8.75 22.38
N LYS A 47 27.07 8.70 22.75
CA LYS A 47 28.01 7.70 22.24
C LYS A 47 28.03 6.48 23.14
N ARG A 48 27.79 5.28 22.58
CA ARG A 48 27.93 4.00 23.26
C ARG A 48 28.83 3.07 22.44
N GLY A 49 29.98 2.76 22.99
CA GLY A 49 31.00 2.00 22.26
C GLY A 49 31.50 2.78 21.03
N GLU A 50 31.45 2.15 19.88
CA GLU A 50 31.86 2.75 18.60
C GLU A 50 30.75 3.54 17.89
N THR A 51 29.50 3.46 18.37
CA THR A 51 28.34 4.06 17.70
C THR A 51 27.81 5.27 18.49
N GLU A 52 27.54 6.36 17.77
CA GLU A 52 26.84 7.53 18.26
C GLU A 52 25.35 7.43 17.87
N TYR A 53 24.47 7.47 18.87
CA TYR A 53 23.02 7.44 18.71
C TYR A 53 22.45 8.82 18.94
N GLY A 54 21.49 9.28 18.14
CA GLY A 54 20.94 10.59 18.36
C GLY A 54 19.69 10.94 17.54
N VAL A 55 19.19 12.14 17.81
CA VAL A 55 18.04 12.74 17.13
C VAL A 55 18.45 14.11 16.60
N LYS A 56 18.04 14.40 15.39
CA LYS A 56 18.27 15.66 14.69
C LYS A 56 16.98 16.45 14.48
N ALA A 57 17.05 17.67 14.01
CA ALA A 57 15.97 18.63 14.03
C ALA A 57 14.96 18.49 12.87
N ILE A 58 15.35 17.93 11.72
CA ILE A 58 14.52 17.92 10.51
C ILE A 58 13.91 16.52 10.33
N PRO A 59 12.60 16.33 10.51
CA PRO A 59 11.94 15.01 10.53
C PRO A 59 11.75 14.43 9.12
N LEU A 60 12.84 14.29 8.37
CA LEU A 60 12.89 13.73 7.03
C LEU A 60 13.73 12.47 7.01
N GLY A 61 13.18 11.34 7.54
CA GLY A 61 13.89 10.06 7.51
C GLY A 61 14.81 9.81 8.69
N GLY A 62 15.76 8.90 8.53
CA GLY A 62 16.83 8.55 9.45
C GLY A 62 18.08 8.18 8.67
N TYR A 63 19.18 7.85 9.35
CA TYR A 63 20.34 7.27 8.67
C TYR A 63 21.23 6.48 9.60
N VAL A 64 21.81 5.44 9.03
CA VAL A 64 22.88 4.64 9.62
C VAL A 64 24.17 4.94 8.87
N LYS A 65 25.17 5.51 9.55
CA LYS A 65 26.50 5.72 8.95
C LYS A 65 27.36 4.48 9.20
N ILE A 66 27.60 3.71 8.14
CA ILE A 66 28.51 2.56 8.13
C ILE A 66 29.85 3.04 7.58
N THR A 67 30.95 2.77 8.31
CA THR A 67 32.32 3.15 7.91
C THR A 67 32.64 2.65 6.49
N GLY A 68 33.10 3.54 5.62
CA GLY A 68 33.51 3.22 4.25
C GLY A 68 32.35 2.84 3.31
N MET A 69 31.10 3.21 3.62
CA MET A 69 29.97 3.10 2.70
C MET A 69 30.01 4.22 1.66
N ASN A 70 30.43 5.42 2.04
CA ASN A 70 30.74 6.48 1.10
C ASN A 70 32.16 6.26 0.52
N PRO A 71 32.32 6.14 -0.80
CA PRO A 71 33.60 5.91 -1.44
C PRO A 71 34.63 7.06 -1.27
N GLU A 72 34.16 8.27 -0.95
CA GLU A 72 35.03 9.45 -0.69
C GLU A 72 35.49 9.51 0.76
N GLU A 73 35.04 8.61 1.61
CA GLU A 73 35.39 8.63 3.03
C GLU A 73 36.81 8.10 3.25
N GLU A 74 37.64 8.92 3.87
CA GLU A 74 38.93 8.49 4.38
C GLU A 74 38.74 7.62 5.62
N VAL A 75 38.99 6.32 5.47
CA VAL A 75 38.85 5.36 6.57
C VAL A 75 40.20 5.17 7.24
N PRO A 76 40.32 5.44 8.56
CA PRO A 76 41.54 5.15 9.30
C PRO A 76 41.96 3.67 9.17
N PRO A 77 43.28 3.38 9.07
CA PRO A 77 43.79 2.02 8.86
C PRO A 77 43.27 1.00 9.90
N GLU A 78 43.09 1.44 11.14
CA GLU A 78 42.57 0.64 12.25
C GLU A 78 41.13 0.19 12.08
N HIS A 79 40.32 0.87 11.22
CA HIS A 79 38.93 0.57 10.95
C HIS A 79 38.71 -0.06 9.59
N GLU A 80 39.72 -0.11 8.72
CA GLU A 80 39.62 -0.58 7.33
C GLU A 80 39.13 -2.02 7.25
N ALA A 81 39.55 -2.90 8.16
CA ALA A 81 39.09 -4.31 8.19
C ALA A 81 37.57 -4.47 8.42
N ASN A 82 36.94 -3.47 9.06
CA ASN A 82 35.51 -3.44 9.35
C ASN A 82 34.73 -2.47 8.45
N ALA A 83 35.40 -1.90 7.44
CA ALA A 83 34.75 -1.01 6.47
C ALA A 83 33.86 -1.77 5.49
N TYR A 84 32.77 -1.14 5.06
CA TYR A 84 31.77 -1.68 4.11
C TYR A 84 32.42 -2.18 2.82
N PHE A 85 33.32 -1.40 2.20
CA PHE A 85 33.96 -1.76 0.94
C PHE A 85 34.89 -2.98 1.04
N ARG A 86 35.40 -3.32 2.23
CA ARG A 86 36.22 -4.52 2.47
C ARG A 86 35.41 -5.79 2.62
N LYS A 87 34.10 -5.67 2.86
CA LYS A 87 33.25 -6.86 3.03
C LYS A 87 32.85 -7.45 1.69
N PRO A 88 32.70 -8.78 1.61
CA PRO A 88 32.22 -9.43 0.38
C PRO A 88 30.83 -8.93 -0.01
N VAL A 89 30.57 -8.92 -1.32
CA VAL A 89 29.33 -8.36 -1.91
C VAL A 89 28.06 -8.88 -1.25
N TRP A 90 27.99 -10.18 -0.93
CA TRP A 90 26.81 -10.73 -0.28
C TRP A 90 26.49 -10.13 1.09
N LYS A 91 27.55 -9.81 1.91
CA LYS A 91 27.34 -9.13 3.19
C LYS A 91 26.83 -7.71 3.01
N ARG A 92 27.35 -7.01 2.01
CA ARG A 92 26.90 -5.67 1.65
C ARG A 92 25.44 -5.68 1.22
N ILE A 93 25.03 -6.66 0.39
CA ILE A 93 23.63 -6.83 -0.02
C ILE A 93 22.74 -7.13 1.19
N VAL A 94 23.15 -8.04 2.09
CA VAL A 94 22.37 -8.38 3.31
C VAL A 94 22.13 -7.12 4.16
N VAL A 95 23.16 -6.30 4.35
CA VAL A 95 23.04 -5.07 5.15
C VAL A 95 22.04 -4.10 4.52
N VAL A 96 22.17 -3.87 3.21
CA VAL A 96 21.31 -2.91 2.51
C VAL A 96 19.87 -3.44 2.38
N ALA A 97 19.69 -4.73 2.14
CA ALA A 97 18.36 -5.33 2.05
C ALA A 97 17.63 -5.43 3.41
N ALA A 98 18.35 -5.35 4.52
CA ALA A 98 17.78 -5.55 5.86
C ALA A 98 16.78 -4.45 6.26
N GLY A 99 16.99 -3.18 5.85
CA GLY A 99 16.02 -2.11 6.08
C GLY A 99 14.67 -2.40 5.45
N PRO A 100 14.62 -2.53 4.10
CA PRO A 100 13.39 -2.93 3.41
C PRO A 100 12.76 -4.22 3.93
N ALA A 101 13.58 -5.23 4.23
CA ALA A 101 13.09 -6.51 4.75
C ALA A 101 12.36 -6.36 6.09
N VAL A 102 12.87 -5.53 7.00
CA VAL A 102 12.19 -5.25 8.28
C VAL A 102 10.82 -4.63 8.05
N ASN A 103 10.69 -3.72 7.09
CA ASN A 103 9.40 -3.10 6.78
C ASN A 103 8.39 -4.10 6.20
N ILE A 104 8.84 -5.00 5.32
CA ILE A 104 7.99 -6.06 4.76
C ILE A 104 7.57 -7.05 5.87
N VAL A 105 8.50 -7.47 6.74
CA VAL A 105 8.19 -8.37 7.86
C VAL A 105 7.24 -7.70 8.85
N LEU A 106 7.41 -6.41 9.14
CA LEU A 106 6.52 -5.65 10.00
C LEU A 106 5.11 -5.56 9.40
N ALA A 107 5.01 -5.24 8.11
CA ALA A 107 3.73 -5.22 7.40
C ALA A 107 3.04 -6.58 7.48
N PHE A 108 3.77 -7.68 7.23
CA PHE A 108 3.24 -9.03 7.37
C PHE A 108 2.75 -9.31 8.79
N ALA A 109 3.54 -8.97 9.81
CA ALA A 109 3.18 -9.22 11.20
C ALA A 109 1.91 -8.46 11.62
N ILE A 110 1.76 -7.21 11.17
CA ILE A 110 0.56 -6.40 11.45
C ILE A 110 -0.65 -6.99 10.72
N LEU A 111 -0.55 -7.26 9.41
CA LEU A 111 -1.64 -7.85 8.61
C LEU A 111 -2.06 -9.21 9.17
N PHE A 112 -1.11 -10.07 9.45
CA PHE A 112 -1.36 -11.36 10.09
C PHE A 112 -2.12 -11.20 11.41
N GLY A 113 -1.65 -10.31 12.28
CA GLY A 113 -2.30 -10.05 13.57
C GLY A 113 -3.73 -9.53 13.42
N VAL A 114 -3.95 -8.59 12.51
CA VAL A 114 -5.29 -8.04 12.24
C VAL A 114 -6.21 -9.12 11.68
N TYR A 115 -5.78 -9.89 10.68
CA TYR A 115 -6.60 -10.94 10.08
C TYR A 115 -6.86 -12.11 11.04
N TRP A 116 -5.91 -12.44 11.90
CA TRP A 116 -6.09 -13.51 12.89
C TRP A 116 -7.05 -13.13 14.01
N VAL A 117 -7.00 -11.87 14.47
CA VAL A 117 -7.85 -11.38 15.59
C VAL A 117 -9.23 -10.97 15.12
N ASN A 118 -9.29 -10.17 14.05
CA ASN A 118 -10.54 -9.55 13.57
C ASN A 118 -11.17 -10.36 12.43
N GLY A 119 -10.42 -11.24 11.76
CA GLY A 119 -10.83 -11.87 10.52
C GLY A 119 -10.63 -10.95 9.32
N ARG A 120 -11.22 -11.35 8.19
CA ARG A 120 -11.25 -10.51 6.98
C ARG A 120 -12.68 -10.06 6.67
N PRO A 121 -12.86 -8.87 6.08
CA PRO A 121 -14.16 -8.51 5.55
C PRO A 121 -14.53 -9.43 4.37
N GLU A 122 -15.64 -10.09 4.48
CA GLU A 122 -16.22 -10.93 3.43
C GLU A 122 -17.57 -10.36 3.03
N VAL A 123 -17.86 -10.36 1.73
CA VAL A 123 -19.15 -9.90 1.25
C VAL A 123 -20.23 -10.82 1.80
N ASP A 124 -21.18 -10.25 2.54
CA ASP A 124 -22.40 -10.95 2.92
C ASP A 124 -23.36 -10.97 1.72
N GLN A 125 -24.12 -12.02 1.56
CA GLN A 125 -25.15 -12.13 0.51
C GLN A 125 -26.41 -11.30 0.82
N ARG A 126 -26.37 -10.54 1.91
CA ARG A 126 -27.46 -9.66 2.34
C ARG A 126 -27.25 -8.25 1.83
N VAL A 127 -28.35 -7.60 1.53
CA VAL A 127 -28.34 -6.16 1.23
C VAL A 127 -27.82 -5.40 2.46
N GLY A 128 -26.76 -4.65 2.30
CA GLY A 128 -26.18 -3.82 3.36
C GLY A 128 -26.81 -2.43 3.37
N SER A 129 -26.88 -1.79 2.21
CA SER A 129 -27.55 -0.50 2.06
C SER A 129 -28.25 -0.37 0.71
N VAL A 130 -29.20 0.54 0.64
CA VAL A 130 -29.90 0.92 -0.59
C VAL A 130 -29.72 2.41 -0.83
N GLN A 131 -29.39 2.78 -2.06
CA GLN A 131 -29.18 4.18 -2.42
C GLN A 131 -30.53 4.90 -2.55
N PRO A 132 -30.75 6.00 -1.83
CA PRO A 132 -31.97 6.81 -1.98
C PRO A 132 -32.16 7.28 -3.41
N GLY A 133 -33.39 7.19 -3.91
CA GLY A 133 -33.71 7.62 -5.30
C GLY A 133 -33.48 6.56 -6.37
N MET A 134 -32.69 5.52 -6.07
CA MET A 134 -32.46 4.41 -7.00
C MET A 134 -33.59 3.37 -6.95
N PRO A 135 -33.80 2.59 -8.04
CA PRO A 135 -34.91 1.64 -8.13
C PRO A 135 -35.00 0.62 -7.01
N ALA A 136 -33.87 0.14 -6.48
CA ALA A 136 -33.82 -0.83 -5.38
C ALA A 136 -34.45 -0.30 -4.08
N ALA A 137 -34.36 1.03 -3.82
CA ALA A 137 -34.88 1.62 -2.60
C ALA A 137 -36.40 1.45 -2.41
N LYS A 138 -37.15 1.16 -3.50
CA LYS A 138 -38.58 0.93 -3.43
C LYS A 138 -38.97 -0.48 -2.97
N VAL A 139 -38.05 -1.44 -3.10
CA VAL A 139 -38.38 -2.88 -2.94
C VAL A 139 -37.42 -3.63 -2.01
N LEU A 140 -36.15 -3.24 -1.96
CA LEU A 140 -35.15 -3.88 -1.11
C LEU A 140 -35.01 -3.15 0.23
N GLN A 141 -34.63 -3.91 1.25
CA GLN A 141 -34.34 -3.42 2.58
C GLN A 141 -33.00 -3.99 3.07
N PRO A 142 -32.25 -3.26 3.91
CA PRO A 142 -31.07 -3.83 4.57
C PRO A 142 -31.43 -5.15 5.28
N GLY A 143 -30.60 -6.18 5.10
CA GLY A 143 -30.80 -7.51 5.63
C GLY A 143 -31.49 -8.50 4.67
N ASP A 144 -32.06 -8.07 3.55
CA ASP A 144 -32.59 -8.94 2.51
C ASP A 144 -31.50 -9.83 1.92
N ARG A 145 -31.73 -11.13 1.82
CA ARG A 145 -30.79 -12.04 1.17
C ARG A 145 -31.15 -12.20 -0.30
N ILE A 146 -30.24 -11.81 -1.20
CA ILE A 146 -30.45 -12.01 -2.64
C ILE A 146 -30.27 -13.49 -2.98
N VAL A 147 -31.30 -14.11 -3.51
CA VAL A 147 -31.35 -15.55 -3.86
C VAL A 147 -31.12 -15.78 -5.35
N ALA A 148 -31.76 -14.97 -6.19
CA ALA A 148 -31.63 -15.05 -7.64
C ALA A 148 -31.85 -13.70 -8.30
N ILE A 149 -31.23 -13.49 -9.45
CA ILE A 149 -31.47 -12.35 -10.35
C ILE A 149 -31.80 -12.94 -11.74
N ASP A 150 -32.97 -12.59 -12.29
CA ASP A 150 -33.56 -13.14 -13.52
C ASP A 150 -33.56 -14.67 -13.55
N GLY A 151 -33.93 -15.28 -12.41
CA GLY A 151 -33.95 -16.75 -12.23
C GLY A 151 -32.54 -17.39 -12.16
N LYS A 152 -31.45 -16.62 -12.34
CA LYS A 152 -30.09 -17.15 -12.25
C LYS A 152 -29.66 -17.26 -10.79
N ARG A 153 -29.28 -18.46 -10.40
CA ARG A 153 -28.76 -18.80 -9.07
C ARG A 153 -27.35 -19.37 -9.23
N PHE A 154 -26.43 -18.98 -8.37
CA PHE A 154 -25.04 -19.46 -8.43
C PHE A 154 -24.66 -20.12 -7.10
N PRO A 155 -25.23 -21.28 -6.74
CA PRO A 155 -25.04 -21.87 -5.43
C PRO A 155 -23.60 -22.32 -5.14
N GLN A 156 -22.83 -22.68 -6.18
CA GLN A 156 -21.44 -23.14 -6.05
C GLN A 156 -20.41 -22.02 -6.18
N ALA A 157 -20.83 -20.81 -6.53
CA ALA A 157 -19.92 -19.67 -6.65
C ALA A 157 -19.60 -19.07 -5.28
N SER A 158 -18.40 -18.57 -5.10
CA SER A 158 -18.03 -17.75 -3.94
C SER A 158 -18.95 -16.52 -3.83
N ALA A 159 -18.95 -15.85 -2.67
CA ALA A 159 -19.79 -14.65 -2.49
C ALA A 159 -19.42 -13.55 -3.50
N SER A 160 -18.13 -13.33 -3.74
CA SER A 160 -17.61 -12.34 -4.70
C SER A 160 -17.97 -12.70 -6.15
N GLU A 161 -17.74 -13.94 -6.58
CA GLU A 161 -18.13 -14.38 -7.93
C GLU A 161 -19.64 -14.28 -8.18
N ARG A 162 -20.45 -14.57 -7.17
CA ARG A 162 -21.90 -14.44 -7.25
C ARG A 162 -22.32 -12.99 -7.42
N LEU A 163 -21.69 -12.10 -6.66
CA LEU A 163 -21.87 -10.67 -6.77
C LEU A 163 -21.59 -10.17 -8.19
N GLU A 164 -20.43 -10.55 -8.74
CA GLU A 164 -20.02 -10.17 -10.09
C GLU A 164 -21.00 -10.69 -11.15
N ARG A 165 -21.41 -11.95 -11.06
CA ARG A 165 -22.37 -12.56 -11.97
C ARG A 165 -23.74 -11.89 -11.88
N PHE A 166 -24.19 -11.52 -10.68
CA PHE A 166 -25.42 -10.77 -10.49
C PHE A 166 -25.32 -9.35 -11.06
N ALA A 167 -24.21 -8.65 -10.80
CA ALA A 167 -23.96 -7.33 -11.36
C ALA A 167 -23.92 -7.34 -12.90
N LYS A 168 -23.30 -8.37 -13.50
CA LYS A 168 -23.28 -8.58 -14.96
C LYS A 168 -24.71 -8.86 -15.51
N THR A 169 -25.54 -9.61 -14.77
CA THR A 169 -26.92 -9.86 -15.16
C THR A 169 -27.74 -8.57 -15.13
N VAL A 170 -27.64 -7.76 -14.08
CA VAL A 170 -28.29 -6.44 -14.01
C VAL A 170 -27.79 -5.52 -15.14
N GLY A 171 -26.47 -5.47 -15.34
CA GLY A 171 -25.84 -4.62 -16.35
C GLY A 171 -26.19 -4.99 -17.80
N SER A 172 -26.73 -6.21 -18.06
CA SER A 172 -27.17 -6.64 -19.38
C SER A 172 -28.54 -6.07 -19.82
N HIS A 173 -29.24 -5.34 -18.93
CA HIS A 173 -30.47 -4.65 -19.26
C HIS A 173 -30.18 -3.26 -19.82
N GLU A 174 -30.52 -3.05 -21.08
CA GLU A 174 -30.19 -1.82 -21.81
C GLU A 174 -31.41 -0.91 -21.94
N CYS A 175 -31.16 0.37 -22.13
CA CYS A 175 -32.18 1.36 -22.46
C CYS A 175 -32.70 1.16 -23.88
N ALA A 176 -33.95 1.57 -24.16
CA ALA A 176 -34.58 1.44 -25.49
C ALA A 176 -33.94 2.32 -26.59
N GLY A 177 -32.92 3.14 -26.28
CA GLY A 177 -32.24 4.06 -27.20
C GLY A 177 -30.78 4.24 -26.83
N LYS A 178 -30.26 5.47 -27.00
CA LYS A 178 -28.91 5.79 -26.58
C LYS A 178 -28.78 5.65 -25.07
N GLN A 179 -27.71 4.99 -24.64
CA GLN A 179 -27.36 4.87 -23.23
C GLN A 179 -26.84 6.22 -22.74
N VAL A 180 -27.70 6.97 -22.07
CA VAL A 180 -27.38 8.25 -21.43
C VAL A 180 -27.59 8.11 -19.94
N ASP A 181 -26.87 8.88 -19.15
CA ASP A 181 -26.94 8.84 -17.71
C ASP A 181 -28.38 8.95 -17.18
N GLY A 182 -28.74 8.07 -16.24
CA GLY A 182 -30.07 8.00 -15.66
C GLY A 182 -31.17 7.39 -16.56
N CYS A 183 -30.88 6.96 -17.81
CA CYS A 183 -31.88 6.32 -18.63
C CYS A 183 -32.38 5.00 -18.02
N VAL A 184 -33.66 4.73 -18.14
CA VAL A 184 -34.33 3.54 -17.59
C VAL A 184 -34.22 2.38 -18.57
N ALA A 185 -33.83 1.21 -18.10
CA ALA A 185 -33.77 0.01 -18.92
C ALA A 185 -35.14 -0.36 -19.49
N SER A 186 -35.16 -0.88 -20.72
CA SER A 186 -36.39 -1.29 -21.43
C SER A 186 -37.04 -2.52 -20.84
N THR A 187 -36.27 -3.35 -20.12
CA THR A 187 -36.75 -4.57 -19.49
C THR A 187 -36.48 -4.56 -17.98
N PRO A 188 -37.44 -5.07 -17.16
CA PRO A 188 -37.21 -5.14 -15.72
C PRO A 188 -36.30 -6.31 -15.36
N VAL A 189 -35.47 -6.15 -14.33
CA VAL A 189 -34.74 -7.20 -13.63
C VAL A 189 -35.65 -7.82 -12.60
N LYS A 190 -35.77 -9.16 -12.57
CA LYS A 190 -36.46 -9.88 -11.53
C LYS A 190 -35.53 -10.28 -10.42
N ILE A 191 -35.76 -9.76 -9.21
CA ILE A 191 -34.94 -10.02 -8.03
C ILE A 191 -35.71 -10.91 -7.08
N GLU A 192 -35.20 -12.12 -6.83
CA GLU A 192 -35.72 -13.00 -5.79
C GLU A 192 -34.92 -12.79 -4.50
N ILE A 193 -35.61 -12.47 -3.42
CA ILE A 193 -35.00 -12.27 -2.10
C ILE A 193 -35.66 -13.22 -1.08
N GLU A 194 -34.89 -13.49 -0.02
CA GLU A 194 -35.40 -14.08 1.21
C GLU A 194 -35.46 -12.99 2.28
N ARG A 195 -36.67 -12.71 2.79
CA ARG A 195 -36.94 -11.75 3.85
C ARG A 195 -37.78 -12.43 4.94
N ASN A 196 -37.23 -12.52 6.15
CA ASN A 196 -37.90 -13.19 7.30
C ASN A 196 -38.33 -14.63 7.00
N GLY A 197 -37.48 -15.39 6.28
CA GLY A 197 -37.74 -16.78 5.91
C GLY A 197 -38.73 -16.96 4.75
N ALA A 198 -39.31 -15.89 4.21
CA ALA A 198 -40.21 -15.95 3.06
C ALA A 198 -39.50 -15.47 1.79
N THR A 199 -39.64 -16.21 0.69
CA THR A 199 -39.15 -15.77 -0.63
C THR A 199 -40.11 -14.77 -1.24
N LYS A 200 -39.59 -13.64 -1.70
CA LYS A 200 -40.32 -12.60 -2.41
C LYS A 200 -39.63 -12.28 -3.73
N THR A 201 -40.41 -11.99 -4.76
CA THR A 201 -39.91 -11.62 -6.08
C THR A 201 -40.35 -10.20 -6.41
N PHE A 202 -39.43 -9.36 -6.82
CA PHE A 202 -39.69 -7.99 -7.26
C PHE A 202 -39.21 -7.80 -8.68
N SER A 203 -39.89 -6.95 -9.41
CA SER A 203 -39.50 -6.51 -10.75
C SER A 203 -39.06 -5.03 -10.66
N VAL A 204 -37.83 -4.74 -11.07
CA VAL A 204 -37.23 -3.42 -10.92
C VAL A 204 -36.59 -3.02 -12.25
N TYR A 205 -36.83 -1.81 -12.72
CA TYR A 205 -36.18 -1.27 -13.92
C TYR A 205 -34.85 -0.62 -13.56
N PRO A 206 -33.70 -1.16 -14.01
CA PRO A 206 -32.40 -0.55 -13.75
C PRO A 206 -32.25 0.83 -14.43
N HIS A 207 -31.43 1.68 -13.82
CA HIS A 207 -31.01 2.94 -14.41
C HIS A 207 -29.57 2.83 -14.90
N TYR A 208 -29.28 3.32 -16.10
CA TYR A 208 -27.93 3.38 -16.62
C TYR A 208 -27.13 4.44 -15.86
N ASP A 209 -25.96 4.07 -15.43
CA ASP A 209 -25.00 4.93 -14.75
C ASP A 209 -23.79 5.13 -15.69
N LYS A 210 -23.50 6.38 -16.03
CA LYS A 210 -22.46 6.73 -16.98
C LYS A 210 -21.06 6.49 -16.42
N GLU A 211 -20.84 6.66 -15.10
CA GLU A 211 -19.55 6.43 -14.47
C GLU A 211 -19.24 4.94 -14.38
N ALA A 212 -20.25 4.14 -14.04
CA ALA A 212 -20.13 2.68 -14.00
C ALA A 212 -20.22 2.02 -15.38
N GLU A 213 -20.58 2.78 -16.45
CA GLU A 213 -20.81 2.30 -17.82
C GLU A 213 -21.77 1.11 -17.93
N ARG A 214 -22.73 1.00 -17.00
CA ARG A 214 -23.68 -0.11 -16.92
C ARG A 214 -24.98 0.26 -16.23
N ALA A 215 -25.99 -0.57 -16.42
CA ALA A 215 -27.24 -0.45 -15.69
C ALA A 215 -27.09 -0.90 -14.22
N LEU A 216 -27.62 -0.09 -13.31
CA LEU A 216 -27.58 -0.31 -11.85
C LEU A 216 -29.00 -0.26 -11.27
N ILE A 217 -29.20 -0.93 -10.14
CA ILE A 217 -30.45 -0.85 -9.36
C ILE A 217 -30.27 -0.11 -8.02
N GLY A 218 -29.02 0.18 -7.62
CA GLY A 218 -28.70 1.05 -6.49
C GLY A 218 -28.80 0.39 -5.11
N PHE A 219 -28.09 -0.71 -4.89
CA PHE A 219 -27.88 -1.28 -3.57
C PHE A 219 -26.43 -1.77 -3.43
N SER A 220 -25.95 -1.88 -2.20
CA SER A 220 -24.70 -2.54 -1.86
C SER A 220 -24.94 -3.78 -1.00
N TYR A 221 -24.08 -4.76 -1.14
CA TYR A 221 -24.07 -5.91 -0.24
C TYR A 221 -23.49 -5.55 1.13
N GLY A 222 -23.96 -6.20 2.16
CA GLY A 222 -23.39 -6.12 3.50
C GLY A 222 -21.99 -6.73 3.53
N GLN A 223 -21.26 -6.40 4.58
CA GLN A 223 -19.99 -7.04 4.89
C GLN A 223 -20.12 -7.74 6.23
N LYS A 224 -19.55 -8.93 6.33
CA LYS A 224 -19.39 -9.67 7.59
C LYS A 224 -17.92 -9.95 7.79
N MET A 225 -17.49 -10.00 9.04
CA MET A 225 -16.13 -10.44 9.36
C MET A 225 -16.08 -11.96 9.40
N ALA A 226 -15.29 -12.56 8.53
CA ALA A 226 -15.03 -14.01 8.53
C ALA A 226 -13.81 -14.28 9.43
N THR A 227 -14.03 -15.05 10.51
CA THR A 227 -12.93 -15.46 11.40
C THR A 227 -11.96 -16.39 10.68
N LEU A 228 -10.68 -16.14 10.81
CA LEU A 228 -9.62 -16.92 10.17
C LEU A 228 -8.80 -17.68 11.21
N GLY A 229 -8.49 -18.94 10.94
CA GLY A 229 -7.43 -19.65 11.67
C GLY A 229 -6.04 -19.09 11.32
N ALA A 230 -5.03 -19.32 12.16
CA ALA A 230 -3.68 -18.76 11.99
C ALA A 230 -3.08 -19.02 10.60
N GLY A 231 -3.23 -20.24 10.05
CA GLY A 231 -2.74 -20.57 8.70
C GLY A 231 -3.43 -19.75 7.58
N ALA A 232 -4.76 -19.62 7.67
CA ALA A 232 -5.53 -18.82 6.71
C ALA A 232 -5.21 -17.31 6.83
N ALA A 233 -5.03 -16.81 8.06
CA ALA A 233 -4.63 -15.43 8.29
C ALA A 233 -3.22 -15.13 7.74
N ALA A 234 -2.28 -16.07 7.84
CA ALA A 234 -0.95 -15.94 7.26
C ALA A 234 -0.99 -15.93 5.73
N SER A 235 -1.82 -16.81 5.12
CA SER A 235 -2.03 -16.81 3.67
C SER A 235 -2.62 -15.48 3.20
N GLU A 236 -3.68 -14.99 3.85
CA GLU A 236 -4.34 -13.74 3.53
C GLU A 236 -3.37 -12.53 3.63
N ALA A 237 -2.52 -12.51 4.68
CA ALA A 237 -1.48 -11.49 4.81
C ALA A 237 -0.45 -11.56 3.67
N GLY A 238 -0.06 -12.77 3.26
CA GLY A 238 0.82 -12.99 2.12
C GLY A 238 0.20 -12.53 0.80
N ASP A 239 -1.07 -12.86 0.58
CA ASP A 239 -1.83 -12.47 -0.63
C ASP A 239 -1.98 -10.94 -0.70
N ALA A 240 -2.29 -10.27 0.42
CA ALA A 240 -2.36 -8.82 0.50
C ALA A 240 -1.00 -8.15 0.18
N ILE A 241 0.12 -8.70 0.69
CA ILE A 241 1.47 -8.22 0.36
C ILE A 241 1.74 -8.38 -1.13
N TRP A 242 1.40 -9.53 -1.70
CA TRP A 242 1.59 -9.80 -3.12
C TRP A 242 0.78 -8.86 -4.01
N GLU A 243 -0.47 -8.62 -3.65
CA GLU A 243 -1.35 -7.67 -4.35
C GLU A 243 -0.75 -6.26 -4.37
N VAL A 244 -0.33 -5.74 -3.22
CA VAL A 244 0.32 -4.43 -3.13
C VAL A 244 1.64 -4.41 -3.89
N ALA A 245 2.46 -5.45 -3.78
CA ALA A 245 3.75 -5.52 -4.47
C ALA A 245 3.59 -5.56 -5.99
N SER A 246 2.68 -6.40 -6.49
CA SER A 246 2.38 -6.50 -7.93
C SER A 246 1.73 -5.21 -8.47
N GLY A 247 0.81 -4.60 -7.72
CA GLY A 247 0.20 -3.32 -8.05
C GLY A 247 1.24 -2.18 -8.10
N THR A 248 2.13 -2.11 -7.11
CA THR A 248 3.24 -1.15 -7.10
C THR A 248 4.13 -1.32 -8.32
N PHE A 249 4.52 -2.56 -8.64
CA PHE A 249 5.33 -2.84 -9.82
C PHE A 249 4.60 -2.47 -11.12
N HIS A 250 3.28 -2.73 -11.20
CA HIS A 250 2.46 -2.35 -12.36
C HIS A 250 2.43 -0.83 -12.56
N VAL A 251 2.20 -0.05 -11.51
CA VAL A 251 2.23 1.42 -11.57
C VAL A 251 3.59 1.92 -12.08
N PHE A 252 4.70 1.37 -11.59
CA PHE A 252 6.03 1.77 -12.04
C PHE A 252 6.30 1.45 -13.51
N THR A 253 5.81 0.32 -14.02
CA THR A 253 6.01 -0.09 -15.42
C THR A 253 5.09 0.66 -16.41
N HIS A 254 3.92 1.15 -15.92
CA HIS A 254 2.92 1.85 -16.74
C HIS A 254 2.76 3.34 -16.37
N LEU A 255 3.80 3.94 -15.80
CA LEU A 255 3.78 5.30 -15.28
C LEU A 255 3.47 6.37 -16.34
N PHE A 256 3.70 6.07 -17.62
CA PHE A 256 3.38 6.98 -18.72
C PHE A 256 1.90 7.00 -19.09
N GLU A 257 1.09 6.08 -18.57
CA GLU A 257 -0.36 6.08 -18.73
C GLU A 257 -1.00 7.07 -17.75
N GLU A 258 -1.94 7.87 -18.24
CA GLU A 258 -2.57 8.94 -17.47
C GLU A 258 -3.31 8.41 -16.23
N GLU A 259 -4.00 7.28 -16.37
CA GLU A 259 -4.73 6.63 -15.27
C GLU A 259 -3.80 6.19 -14.14
N GLN A 260 -2.62 5.63 -14.48
CA GLN A 260 -1.65 5.16 -13.48
C GLN A 260 -0.99 6.35 -12.76
N ARG A 261 -0.73 7.45 -13.47
CA ARG A 261 -0.18 8.65 -12.83
C ARG A 261 -1.12 9.27 -11.80
N LYS A 262 -2.43 9.22 -12.03
CA LYS A 262 -3.45 9.71 -11.08
C LYS A 262 -3.53 8.87 -9.79
N GLN A 263 -3.04 7.63 -9.79
CA GLN A 263 -3.00 6.78 -8.60
C GLN A 263 -1.86 7.12 -7.63
N VAL A 264 -0.84 7.85 -8.08
CA VAL A 264 0.27 8.26 -7.23
C VAL A 264 -0.22 9.31 -6.23
N SER A 265 -0.19 8.99 -4.95
CA SER A 265 -0.46 9.93 -3.86
C SER A 265 0.83 10.46 -3.27
N GLY A 266 0.84 11.74 -2.94
CA GLY A 266 1.95 12.38 -2.24
C GLY A 266 1.78 12.35 -0.71
N VAL A 267 2.67 13.07 -0.03
CA VAL A 267 2.71 13.13 1.46
C VAL A 267 1.43 13.73 2.04
N VAL A 268 0.82 14.69 1.34
CA VAL A 268 -0.40 15.36 1.81
C VAL A 268 -1.59 14.40 1.76
N GLY A 269 -1.74 13.65 0.66
CA GLY A 269 -2.80 12.64 0.53
C GLY A 269 -2.69 11.52 1.56
N ILE A 270 -1.48 11.00 1.78
CA ILE A 270 -1.23 9.96 2.81
C ILE A 270 -1.56 10.51 4.21
N SER A 271 -1.24 11.77 4.49
CA SER A 271 -1.52 12.39 5.78
C SER A 271 -3.03 12.58 6.01
N ASP A 272 -3.77 13.04 5.01
CA ASP A 272 -5.22 13.26 5.11
C ASP A 272 -5.98 11.94 5.26
N VAL A 273 -5.65 10.94 4.44
CA VAL A 273 -6.17 9.58 4.59
C VAL A 273 -5.83 9.02 5.97
N GLY A 274 -4.60 9.25 6.47
CA GLY A 274 -4.18 8.83 7.81
C GLY A 274 -5.06 9.41 8.91
N HIS A 275 -5.37 10.69 8.84
CA HIS A 275 -6.28 11.35 9.80
C HIS A 275 -7.66 10.70 9.81
N GLN A 276 -8.27 10.56 8.63
CA GLN A 276 -9.61 9.97 8.50
C GLN A 276 -9.67 8.51 8.96
N VAL A 277 -8.60 7.74 8.69
CA VAL A 277 -8.54 6.31 9.02
C VAL A 277 -8.37 6.07 10.52
N ILE A 278 -7.54 6.89 11.22
CA ILE A 278 -7.36 6.77 12.67
C ILE A 278 -8.67 7.04 13.43
N GLU A 279 -9.49 7.96 12.95
CA GLU A 279 -10.81 8.22 13.55
C GLU A 279 -11.78 7.05 13.40
N LYS A 280 -11.57 6.19 12.41
CA LYS A 280 -12.40 5.00 12.15
C LYS A 280 -11.99 3.76 12.97
N GLY A 281 -10.96 3.87 13.85
CA GLY A 281 -10.57 2.84 14.81
C GLY A 281 -9.18 2.25 14.60
N LEU A 282 -8.72 1.54 15.65
CA LEU A 282 -7.37 0.97 15.72
C LEU A 282 -7.05 -0.02 14.58
N GLU A 283 -8.01 -0.85 14.20
CA GLU A 283 -7.84 -1.83 13.12
C GLU A 283 -7.43 -1.16 11.83
N ARG A 284 -8.16 -0.12 11.41
CA ARG A 284 -7.88 0.62 10.19
C ARG A 284 -6.56 1.38 10.26
N ALA A 285 -6.23 1.91 11.43
CA ALA A 285 -4.93 2.54 11.67
C ALA A 285 -3.78 1.55 11.50
N LEU A 286 -3.92 0.31 12.00
CA LEU A 286 -2.93 -0.75 11.84
C LEU A 286 -2.80 -1.19 10.38
N LEU A 287 -3.92 -1.35 9.65
CA LEU A 287 -3.89 -1.67 8.22
C LEU A 287 -3.18 -0.58 7.40
N LEU A 288 -3.45 0.69 7.70
CA LEU A 288 -2.73 1.80 7.06
C LEU A 288 -1.23 1.78 7.39
N LEU A 289 -0.87 1.53 8.65
CA LEU A 289 0.52 1.42 9.07
C LEU A 289 1.24 0.27 8.34
N ALA A 290 0.58 -0.88 8.19
CA ALA A 290 1.09 -2.01 7.42
C ALA A 290 1.29 -1.64 5.95
N PHE A 291 0.31 -0.97 5.33
CA PHE A 291 0.40 -0.51 3.95
C PHE A 291 1.55 0.49 3.74
N VAL A 292 1.69 1.48 4.62
CA VAL A 292 2.79 2.47 4.54
C VAL A 292 4.14 1.80 4.75
N SER A 293 4.24 0.86 5.72
CA SER A 293 5.46 0.08 5.96
C SER A 293 5.86 -0.74 4.72
N LEU A 294 4.89 -1.44 4.13
CA LEU A 294 5.11 -2.24 2.91
C LEU A 294 5.55 -1.36 1.74
N SER A 295 4.85 -0.25 1.51
CA SER A 295 5.18 0.70 0.45
C SER A 295 6.58 1.27 0.61
N LEU A 296 6.97 1.64 1.84
CA LEU A 296 8.32 2.12 2.14
C LEU A 296 9.38 1.05 1.83
N GLY A 297 9.13 -0.21 2.22
CA GLY A 297 10.02 -1.33 1.91
C GLY A 297 10.14 -1.58 0.39
N LEU A 298 9.01 -1.59 -0.33
CA LEU A 298 9.00 -1.84 -1.78
C LEU A 298 9.66 -0.72 -2.57
N VAL A 299 9.36 0.54 -2.24
CA VAL A 299 9.97 1.70 -2.92
C VAL A 299 11.50 1.71 -2.68
N ASN A 300 11.94 1.41 -1.45
CA ASN A 300 13.37 1.31 -1.17
C ASN A 300 14.07 0.15 -1.89
N LEU A 301 13.35 -0.87 -2.35
CA LEU A 301 13.92 -1.95 -3.18
C LEU A 301 14.03 -1.62 -4.67
N LEU A 302 13.54 -0.45 -5.13
CA LEU A 302 13.71 -0.05 -6.52
C LEU A 302 15.20 0.13 -6.87
N PRO A 303 15.64 -0.32 -8.06
CA PRO A 303 17.04 -0.28 -8.47
C PRO A 303 17.53 1.13 -8.85
N ILE A 304 17.24 2.11 -8.02
CA ILE A 304 17.45 3.54 -8.27
C ILE A 304 18.22 4.13 -7.08
N LEU A 305 19.43 4.66 -7.29
CA LEU A 305 20.12 5.46 -6.26
C LEU A 305 19.36 6.78 -6.03
N PRO A 306 19.27 7.29 -4.81
CA PRO A 306 19.97 6.85 -3.57
C PRO A 306 19.22 5.79 -2.73
N LEU A 307 18.19 5.12 -3.27
CA LEU A 307 17.44 4.09 -2.55
C LEU A 307 18.30 2.83 -2.32
N ASP A 308 17.92 2.01 -1.34
CA ASP A 308 18.64 0.78 -1.00
C ASP A 308 18.75 -0.20 -2.17
N GLY A 309 17.67 -0.37 -2.95
CA GLY A 309 17.67 -1.21 -4.14
C GLY A 309 18.70 -0.78 -5.19
N GLY A 310 18.99 0.53 -5.28
CA GLY A 310 20.09 1.05 -6.10
C GLY A 310 21.45 0.56 -5.62
N HIS A 311 21.70 0.55 -4.33
CA HIS A 311 22.94 -0.01 -3.77
C HIS A 311 23.05 -1.52 -3.99
N ILE A 312 21.96 -2.25 -3.85
CA ILE A 312 21.88 -3.69 -4.16
C ILE A 312 22.19 -3.94 -5.63
N PHE A 313 21.55 -3.18 -6.53
CA PHE A 313 21.77 -3.29 -7.97
C PHE A 313 23.25 -3.08 -8.35
N TRP A 314 23.87 -2.01 -7.86
CA TRP A 314 25.28 -1.74 -8.17
C TRP A 314 26.24 -2.75 -7.52
N ALA A 315 25.92 -3.28 -6.34
CA ALA A 315 26.67 -4.37 -5.73
C ALA A 315 26.60 -5.67 -6.56
N LEU A 316 25.45 -5.96 -7.16
CA LEU A 316 25.28 -7.08 -8.11
C LEU A 316 26.09 -6.85 -9.39
N VAL A 317 26.04 -5.65 -9.96
CA VAL A 317 26.85 -5.27 -11.14
C VAL A 317 28.36 -5.43 -10.85
N GLU A 318 28.82 -5.00 -9.67
CA GLU A 318 30.19 -5.20 -9.23
C GLU A 318 30.56 -6.69 -9.18
N LYS A 319 29.68 -7.53 -8.60
CA LYS A 319 29.89 -8.98 -8.50
C LYS A 319 30.01 -9.62 -9.88
N LEU A 320 29.17 -9.21 -10.85
CA LEU A 320 29.17 -9.75 -12.21
C LEU A 320 30.41 -9.29 -13.01
N ARG A 321 30.87 -8.05 -12.80
CA ARG A 321 32.04 -7.49 -13.48
C ARG A 321 33.38 -7.90 -12.87
N GLY A 322 33.37 -8.40 -11.64
CA GLY A 322 34.58 -8.73 -10.86
C GLY A 322 35.44 -7.52 -10.45
N ARG A 323 34.94 -6.28 -10.64
CA ARG A 323 35.63 -5.03 -10.26
C ARG A 323 34.64 -3.95 -9.85
N PRO A 324 35.03 -3.05 -8.92
CA PRO A 324 34.19 -1.95 -8.48
C PRO A 324 33.73 -1.04 -9.62
N VAL A 325 32.54 -0.46 -9.47
CA VAL A 325 32.05 0.57 -10.40
C VAL A 325 32.71 1.91 -10.06
N SER A 326 33.07 2.67 -11.08
CA SER A 326 33.72 3.97 -10.88
C SER A 326 32.80 4.98 -10.19
N LEU A 327 33.36 5.83 -9.33
CA LEU A 327 32.65 6.88 -8.62
C LEU A 327 31.83 7.76 -9.55
N ARG A 328 32.41 8.22 -10.67
CA ARG A 328 31.71 9.06 -11.65
C ARG A 328 30.42 8.43 -12.21
N VAL A 329 30.39 7.10 -12.36
CA VAL A 329 29.17 6.39 -12.80
C VAL A 329 28.14 6.36 -11.69
N MET A 330 28.56 6.10 -10.45
CA MET A 330 27.66 6.09 -9.29
C MET A 330 27.08 7.49 -9.01
N GLU A 331 27.89 8.55 -9.07
CA GLU A 331 27.43 9.93 -8.91
C GLU A 331 26.38 10.32 -9.96
N ARG A 332 26.65 10.00 -11.24
CA ARG A 332 25.68 10.25 -12.32
C ARG A 332 24.38 9.46 -12.11
N ALA A 333 24.50 8.20 -11.72
CA ALA A 333 23.33 7.35 -11.42
C ALA A 333 22.53 7.92 -10.24
N THR A 334 23.22 8.44 -9.21
CA THR A 334 22.57 9.10 -8.06
C THR A 334 21.85 10.39 -8.49
N MET A 335 22.47 11.22 -9.32
CA MET A 335 21.82 12.44 -9.85
C MET A 335 20.57 12.12 -10.66
N VAL A 336 20.63 11.11 -11.53
CA VAL A 336 19.45 10.65 -12.30
C VAL A 336 18.38 10.11 -11.35
N GLY A 337 18.77 9.32 -10.36
CA GLY A 337 17.84 8.76 -9.39
C GLY A 337 17.16 9.83 -8.54
N ILE A 338 17.92 10.85 -8.08
CA ILE A 338 17.34 12.00 -7.35
C ILE A 338 16.32 12.73 -8.25
N ALA A 339 16.64 12.95 -9.53
CA ALA A 339 15.71 13.58 -10.46
C ALA A 339 14.43 12.77 -10.63
N VAL A 340 14.53 11.44 -10.69
CA VAL A 340 13.36 10.54 -10.76
C VAL A 340 12.55 10.62 -9.46
N VAL A 341 13.18 10.56 -8.29
CA VAL A 341 12.49 10.67 -6.99
C VAL A 341 11.77 12.03 -6.86
N LEU A 342 12.43 13.12 -7.25
CA LEU A 342 11.81 14.45 -7.26
C LEU A 342 10.63 14.53 -8.24
N MET A 343 10.74 13.90 -9.40
CA MET A 343 9.63 13.81 -10.35
C MET A 343 8.41 13.13 -9.71
N PHE A 344 8.60 11.98 -9.03
CA PHE A 344 7.52 11.31 -8.32
C PHE A 344 6.94 12.16 -7.18
N PHE A 345 7.80 12.85 -6.43
CA PHE A 345 7.36 13.76 -5.38
C PHE A 345 6.46 14.87 -5.93
N PHE A 346 6.88 15.53 -7.03
CA PHE A 346 6.08 16.59 -7.64
C PHE A 346 4.80 16.08 -8.30
N LEU A 347 4.82 14.88 -8.90
CA LEU A 347 3.61 14.23 -9.44
C LEU A 347 2.61 13.94 -8.31
N GLY A 348 3.06 13.33 -7.21
CA GLY A 348 2.20 13.07 -6.06
C GLY A 348 1.66 14.35 -5.44
N LEU A 349 2.49 15.38 -5.28
CA LEU A 349 2.06 16.68 -4.75
C LEU A 349 1.03 17.36 -5.68
N SER A 350 1.24 17.30 -7.00
CA SER A 350 0.30 17.86 -8.00
C SER A 350 -1.06 17.13 -7.93
N ASN A 351 -1.04 15.81 -7.83
CA ASN A 351 -2.25 15.01 -7.68
C ASN A 351 -2.99 15.35 -6.37
N ASP A 352 -2.25 15.47 -5.26
CA ASP A 352 -2.83 15.82 -3.95
C ASP A 352 -3.49 17.20 -3.98
N ILE A 353 -2.83 18.20 -4.57
CA ILE A 353 -3.40 19.53 -4.75
C ILE A 353 -4.66 19.48 -5.62
N GLY A 354 -4.63 18.73 -6.72
CA GLY A 354 -5.80 18.54 -7.58
C GLY A 354 -6.99 17.92 -6.84
N ARG A 355 -6.74 16.96 -5.95
CA ARG A 355 -7.78 16.34 -5.12
C ARG A 355 -8.34 17.31 -4.08
N ILE A 356 -7.50 18.10 -3.41
CA ILE A 356 -7.94 19.09 -2.40
C ILE A 356 -8.79 20.19 -3.05
N THR A 357 -8.44 20.63 -4.25
CA THR A 357 -9.13 21.72 -4.97
C THR A 357 -10.32 21.25 -5.79
N GLY A 358 -10.47 19.95 -6.03
CA GLY A 358 -11.55 19.32 -6.79
C GLY A 358 -12.49 18.50 -5.92
N GLU A 359 -12.52 17.17 -6.14
CA GLU A 359 -13.49 16.26 -5.49
C GLU A 359 -13.13 15.83 -4.05
N GLY A 360 -11.94 16.20 -3.54
CA GLY A 360 -11.45 15.79 -2.23
C GLY A 360 -10.86 14.39 -2.19
N PHE A 361 -10.44 13.95 -0.97
CA PHE A 361 -9.96 12.57 -0.72
C PHE A 361 -11.14 11.72 -0.22
N GLU A 362 -11.86 11.06 -1.10
CA GLU A 362 -12.85 10.06 -0.70
C GLU A 362 -12.15 8.72 -0.39
N VAL A 363 -12.21 8.28 0.86
CA VAL A 363 -11.87 6.90 1.26
C VAL A 363 -13.10 6.03 0.97
N ARG A 364 -13.13 5.45 -0.23
CA ARG A 364 -14.15 4.48 -0.63
C ARG A 364 -13.93 3.12 0.01
#